data_4071fec78c4c98b0bf521fb4cbec7553
#
_entry.id   4071fec78c4c98b0bf521fb4cbec7553
#
_cell.length_a   1.000
_cell.length_b   1.000
_cell.length_c   1.000
_cell.angle_alpha   90.00
_cell.angle_beta   90.00
_cell.angle_gamma   90.00
#
_symmetry.space_group_name_H-M   'P 1'
#
loop_
_entity.id
_entity.type
_entity.pdbx_description
1 polymer ?
#
loop_
_entity_poly.entity_id
_entity_poly.type
_entity_poly.pdbx_seq_one_letter_code
_entity_poly.pdbx_strand_id
1 'polypeptide(L)'
;ESTQGIILLIDEIHTIIGSNRSTTDISNILKPLLTEGDLRCIGTTTPEKFRESIERDQALNNCFQKILVNEPSVELSAKILQGIKKKYELHHGIRITEEAINCSAKLADRYISDKCLPDKAIDLIDEAAAQLKIESNIKPKIIIDEEKNIDAIETKLKNIFLENSEEREKLLERKEFSIKKLNGMTNDWNNEREKMEQLTF
;
A
#
# COMPACT_ATOMS: atom_id res chain seq x y z
N GLU A 1 -12.84 -40.24 -9.89
CA GLU A 1 -14.05 -39.69 -9.26
C GLU A 1 -14.37 -38.38 -9.93
N SER A 2 -15.58 -38.26 -10.48
CA SER A 2 -16.02 -37.14 -11.33
C SER A 2 -15.91 -35.79 -10.62
N THR A 3 -15.01 -34.96 -11.10
CA THR A 3 -14.89 -33.52 -10.71
C THR A 3 -15.93 -32.67 -11.43
N GLN A 4 -17.16 -33.15 -11.57
CA GLN A 4 -18.26 -32.44 -12.18
C GLN A 4 -18.55 -31.17 -11.36
N GLY A 5 -18.25 -30.01 -11.94
CA GLY A 5 -18.56 -28.70 -11.39
C GLY A 5 -17.39 -27.87 -10.85
N ILE A 6 -16.14 -28.34 -10.96
CA ILE A 6 -14.95 -27.56 -10.59
C ILE A 6 -14.44 -26.79 -11.82
N ILE A 7 -14.21 -25.49 -11.66
CA ILE A 7 -13.51 -24.65 -12.62
C ILE A 7 -12.17 -24.23 -12.00
N LEU A 8 -11.08 -24.58 -12.65
CA LEU A 8 -9.74 -24.22 -12.20
C LEU A 8 -9.37 -22.82 -12.69
N LEU A 9 -9.00 -21.93 -11.78
CA LEU A 9 -8.43 -20.62 -12.13
C LEU A 9 -6.91 -20.74 -12.11
N ILE A 10 -6.27 -20.43 -13.25
CA ILE A 10 -4.80 -20.44 -13.41
C ILE A 10 -4.37 -19.04 -13.73
N ASP A 11 -3.73 -18.39 -12.76
CA ASP A 11 -3.13 -17.08 -12.97
C ASP A 11 -1.80 -17.23 -13.72
N GLU A 12 -1.52 -16.29 -14.63
CA GLU A 12 -0.33 -16.34 -15.52
C GLU A 12 -0.12 -17.70 -16.20
N ILE A 13 -1.16 -18.23 -16.82
CA ILE A 13 -1.15 -19.57 -17.44
C ILE A 13 0.03 -19.80 -18.42
N HIS A 14 0.57 -18.73 -19.00
CA HIS A 14 1.74 -18.81 -19.87
C HIS A 14 3.01 -19.33 -19.17
N THR A 15 3.09 -19.22 -17.83
CA THR A 15 4.22 -19.74 -17.06
C THR A 15 4.22 -21.27 -17.02
N ILE A 16 3.02 -21.87 -17.06
CA ILE A 16 2.84 -23.32 -17.02
C ILE A 16 2.91 -23.94 -18.42
N ILE A 17 2.34 -23.25 -19.41
CA ILE A 17 2.15 -23.80 -20.77
C ILE A 17 3.28 -23.41 -21.74
N GLY A 18 3.97 -22.27 -21.50
CA GLY A 18 4.85 -21.65 -22.50
C GLY A 18 6.35 -21.79 -22.30
N SER A 19 6.84 -22.42 -21.25
CA SER A 19 8.27 -22.40 -20.95
C SER A 19 9.02 -23.57 -21.61
N ASN A 20 9.80 -23.24 -22.62
CA ASN A 20 10.59 -24.20 -23.43
C ASN A 20 11.74 -24.89 -22.70
N ARG A 21 11.92 -24.80 -21.39
CA ARG A 21 13.16 -25.25 -20.73
C ARG A 21 13.04 -26.13 -19.48
N SER A 22 11.90 -26.26 -18.82
CA SER A 22 11.80 -27.13 -17.63
C SER A 22 10.38 -27.55 -17.21
N THR A 23 9.35 -27.18 -17.95
CA THR A 23 7.94 -27.51 -17.65
C THR A 23 7.32 -28.47 -18.63
N THR A 24 8.15 -29.27 -19.28
CA THR A 24 7.72 -30.25 -20.29
C THR A 24 6.64 -31.21 -19.78
N ASP A 25 6.65 -31.51 -18.49
CA ASP A 25 5.72 -32.47 -17.91
C ASP A 25 4.32 -31.92 -17.70
N ILE A 26 4.18 -30.69 -17.16
CA ILE A 26 2.86 -30.12 -16.83
C ILE A 26 2.08 -29.75 -18.10
N SER A 27 2.74 -29.14 -19.06
CA SER A 27 2.13 -28.80 -20.35
C SER A 27 1.60 -30.01 -21.08
N ASN A 28 2.37 -31.12 -21.08
CA ASN A 28 2.00 -32.39 -21.72
C ASN A 28 0.85 -33.11 -21.00
N ILE A 29 0.70 -32.92 -19.69
CA ILE A 29 -0.41 -33.42 -18.89
C ILE A 29 -1.68 -32.61 -19.09
N LEU A 30 -1.57 -31.25 -19.09
CA LEU A 30 -2.72 -30.38 -19.21
C LEU A 30 -3.34 -30.38 -20.61
N LYS A 31 -2.55 -30.45 -21.66
CA LYS A 31 -3.05 -30.46 -23.05
C LYS A 31 -4.12 -31.52 -23.33
N PRO A 32 -3.91 -32.81 -23.03
CA PRO A 32 -4.94 -33.82 -23.23
C PRO A 32 -6.20 -33.54 -22.45
N LEU A 33 -6.08 -33.20 -21.15
CA LEU A 33 -7.22 -32.94 -20.27
C LEU A 33 -8.08 -31.72 -20.73
N LEU A 34 -7.43 -30.71 -21.31
CA LEU A 34 -8.12 -29.56 -21.89
C LEU A 34 -8.79 -29.92 -23.22
N THR A 35 -8.12 -30.72 -24.04
CA THR A 35 -8.61 -31.14 -25.39
C THR A 35 -9.80 -32.11 -25.27
N GLU A 36 -9.75 -33.01 -24.30
CA GLU A 36 -10.81 -33.98 -24.04
C GLU A 36 -11.99 -33.39 -23.27
N GLY A 37 -11.84 -32.17 -22.73
CA GLY A 37 -12.89 -31.44 -22.00
C GLY A 37 -13.06 -31.90 -20.54
N ASP A 38 -12.14 -32.74 -20.04
CA ASP A 38 -12.13 -33.23 -18.66
C ASP A 38 -11.79 -32.13 -17.66
N LEU A 39 -11.02 -31.13 -18.10
CA LEU A 39 -10.62 -29.99 -17.29
C LEU A 39 -11.27 -28.67 -17.82
N ARG A 40 -12.05 -28.04 -16.96
CA ARG A 40 -12.53 -26.67 -17.21
C ARG A 40 -11.65 -25.68 -16.49
N CYS A 41 -11.06 -24.74 -17.22
CA CYS A 41 -10.20 -23.74 -16.61
C CYS A 41 -10.43 -22.33 -17.16
N ILE A 42 -10.12 -21.34 -16.34
CA ILE A 42 -9.98 -19.93 -16.70
C ILE A 42 -8.51 -19.58 -16.52
N GLY A 43 -7.84 -19.19 -17.60
CA GLY A 43 -6.44 -18.77 -17.56
C GLY A 43 -6.34 -17.25 -17.71
N THR A 44 -5.50 -16.61 -16.91
CA THR A 44 -5.14 -15.20 -17.10
C THR A 44 -3.76 -15.10 -17.75
N THR A 45 -3.56 -14.11 -18.61
CA THR A 45 -2.25 -13.81 -19.21
C THR A 45 -2.27 -12.43 -19.88
N THR A 46 -1.12 -11.89 -20.23
CA THR A 46 -1.05 -10.69 -21.06
C THR A 46 -1.23 -11.00 -22.55
N PRO A 47 -1.70 -10.06 -23.39
CA PRO A 47 -1.87 -10.26 -24.82
C PRO A 47 -0.56 -10.69 -25.53
N GLU A 48 0.57 -10.17 -25.07
CA GLU A 48 1.89 -10.49 -25.62
C GLU A 48 2.28 -11.94 -25.31
N LYS A 49 2.14 -12.32 -24.04
CA LYS A 49 2.44 -13.69 -23.59
C LYS A 49 1.49 -14.72 -24.18
N PHE A 50 0.23 -14.35 -24.39
CA PHE A 50 -0.72 -15.21 -25.10
C PHE A 50 -0.24 -15.52 -26.52
N ARG A 51 0.19 -14.50 -27.29
CA ARG A 51 0.71 -14.68 -28.64
C ARG A 51 1.98 -15.53 -28.67
N GLU A 52 2.86 -15.35 -27.70
CA GLU A 52 4.13 -16.08 -27.65
C GLU A 52 3.98 -17.55 -27.27
N SER A 53 3.05 -17.87 -26.37
CA SER A 53 2.96 -19.19 -25.73
C SER A 53 1.77 -20.02 -26.18
N ILE A 54 0.57 -19.44 -26.27
CA ILE A 54 -0.68 -20.17 -26.51
C ILE A 54 -1.08 -20.12 -27.98
N GLU A 55 -1.03 -18.95 -28.61
CA GLU A 55 -1.46 -18.78 -30.00
C GLU A 55 -0.60 -19.52 -31.00
N ARG A 56 0.67 -19.76 -30.67
CA ARG A 56 1.60 -20.59 -31.51
C ARG A 56 1.30 -22.07 -31.47
N ASP A 57 0.64 -22.54 -30.43
CA ASP A 57 0.25 -23.97 -30.30
C ASP A 57 -1.22 -24.10 -30.69
N GLN A 58 -1.46 -24.61 -31.91
CA GLN A 58 -2.81 -24.69 -32.47
C GLN A 58 -3.74 -25.55 -31.61
N ALA A 59 -3.25 -26.60 -30.95
CA ALA A 59 -4.05 -27.44 -30.07
C ALA A 59 -4.53 -26.66 -28.84
N LEU A 60 -3.66 -25.90 -28.22
CA LEU A 60 -4.01 -25.03 -27.06
C LEU A 60 -4.90 -23.88 -27.46
N ASN A 61 -4.61 -23.24 -28.58
CA ASN A 61 -5.42 -22.10 -29.07
C ASN A 61 -6.88 -22.51 -29.32
N ASN A 62 -7.12 -23.74 -29.75
CA ASN A 62 -8.47 -24.28 -29.97
C ASN A 62 -9.21 -24.60 -28.66
N CYS A 63 -8.50 -24.79 -27.56
CA CYS A 63 -9.10 -25.12 -26.26
C CYS A 63 -9.56 -23.86 -25.51
N PHE A 64 -9.05 -22.67 -25.86
CA PHE A 64 -9.33 -21.44 -25.14
C PHE A 64 -10.14 -20.42 -25.93
N GLN A 65 -11.22 -19.94 -25.33
CA GLN A 65 -11.93 -18.75 -25.83
C GLN A 65 -11.24 -17.50 -25.27
N LYS A 66 -10.69 -16.67 -26.15
CA LYS A 66 -10.03 -15.42 -25.79
C LYS A 66 -11.03 -14.35 -25.37
N ILE A 67 -10.88 -13.81 -24.20
CA ILE A 67 -11.65 -12.68 -23.67
C ILE A 67 -10.66 -11.56 -23.35
N LEU A 68 -10.78 -10.43 -24.04
CA LEU A 68 -9.93 -9.26 -23.80
C LEU A 68 -10.54 -8.43 -22.69
N VAL A 69 -9.76 -8.19 -21.63
CA VAL A 69 -10.11 -7.28 -20.53
C VAL A 69 -9.33 -5.99 -20.73
N ASN A 70 -10.04 -4.93 -21.09
CA ASN A 70 -9.45 -3.60 -21.29
C ASN A 70 -9.28 -2.86 -19.96
N GLU A 71 -8.37 -1.90 -19.93
CA GLU A 71 -8.21 -0.96 -18.82
C GLU A 71 -9.53 -0.20 -18.58
N PRO A 72 -10.02 -0.14 -17.33
CA PRO A 72 -11.26 0.58 -17.02
C PRO A 72 -11.06 2.10 -17.13
N SER A 73 -12.16 2.83 -17.37
CA SER A 73 -12.12 4.30 -17.33
C SER A 73 -11.82 4.82 -15.92
N VAL A 74 -11.42 6.09 -15.82
CA VAL A 74 -11.18 6.77 -14.55
C VAL A 74 -12.40 6.69 -13.61
N GLU A 75 -13.62 6.89 -14.17
CA GLU A 75 -14.86 6.84 -13.39
C GLU A 75 -15.16 5.41 -12.89
N LEU A 76 -14.92 4.41 -13.74
CA LEU A 76 -15.11 3.01 -13.35
C LEU A 76 -14.07 2.59 -12.30
N SER A 77 -12.83 3.05 -12.46
CA SER A 77 -11.76 2.82 -11.48
C SER A 77 -12.09 3.44 -10.12
N ALA A 78 -12.63 4.65 -10.09
CA ALA A 78 -13.09 5.26 -8.85
C ALA A 78 -14.19 4.42 -8.15
N LYS A 79 -15.14 3.85 -8.93
CA LYS A 79 -16.17 2.94 -8.37
C LYS A 79 -15.56 1.64 -7.82
N ILE A 80 -14.56 1.08 -8.50
CA ILE A 80 -13.82 -0.09 -8.02
C ILE A 80 -13.14 0.23 -6.68
N LEU A 81 -12.44 1.37 -6.60
CA LEU A 81 -11.80 1.83 -5.37
C LEU A 81 -12.80 2.03 -4.22
N GLN A 82 -13.98 2.59 -4.50
CA GLN A 82 -15.06 2.67 -3.50
C GLN A 82 -15.45 1.31 -2.94
N GLY A 83 -15.50 0.28 -3.78
CA GLY A 83 -15.82 -1.09 -3.37
C GLY A 83 -14.79 -1.71 -2.41
N ILE A 84 -13.52 -1.36 -2.56
CA ILE A 84 -12.41 -1.90 -1.74
C ILE A 84 -12.00 -0.97 -0.59
N LYS A 85 -12.50 0.29 -0.57
CA LYS A 85 -12.19 1.34 0.40
C LYS A 85 -12.12 0.84 1.84
N LYS A 86 -13.15 0.13 2.29
CA LYS A 86 -13.25 -0.37 3.68
C LYS A 86 -12.08 -1.27 4.09
N LYS A 87 -11.54 -2.06 3.15
CA LYS A 87 -10.38 -2.92 3.44
C LYS A 87 -9.14 -2.11 3.72
N TYR A 88 -8.91 -1.04 2.93
CA TYR A 88 -7.78 -0.14 3.12
C TYR A 88 -7.92 0.72 4.37
N GLU A 89 -9.12 1.24 4.64
CA GLU A 89 -9.43 1.95 5.88
C GLU A 89 -9.12 1.10 7.12
N LEU A 90 -9.54 -0.16 7.14
CA LEU A 90 -9.26 -1.09 8.23
C LEU A 90 -7.77 -1.45 8.35
N HIS A 91 -7.09 -1.61 7.21
CA HIS A 91 -5.67 -1.98 7.20
C HIS A 91 -4.76 -0.86 7.72
N HIS A 92 -4.99 0.37 7.25
CA HIS A 92 -4.18 1.52 7.63
C HIS A 92 -4.67 2.22 8.90
N GLY A 93 -5.92 2.00 9.32
CA GLY A 93 -6.54 2.68 10.45
C GLY A 93 -6.78 4.16 10.18
N ILE A 94 -7.14 4.52 8.95
CA ILE A 94 -7.44 5.89 8.51
C ILE A 94 -8.75 5.92 7.73
N ARG A 95 -9.38 7.09 7.67
CA ARG A 95 -10.58 7.31 6.85
C ARG A 95 -10.18 7.85 5.48
N ILE A 96 -10.72 7.24 4.42
CA ILE A 96 -10.51 7.65 3.03
C ILE A 96 -11.79 8.35 2.54
N THR A 97 -11.71 9.59 2.07
CA THR A 97 -12.88 10.31 1.56
C THR A 97 -13.18 9.93 0.10
N GLU A 98 -14.39 10.25 -0.36
CA GLU A 98 -14.75 10.02 -1.78
C GLU A 98 -13.95 10.92 -2.71
N GLU A 99 -13.65 12.15 -2.27
CA GLU A 99 -12.80 13.08 -3.00
C GLU A 99 -11.39 12.53 -3.19
N ALA A 100 -10.82 11.90 -2.15
CA ALA A 100 -9.51 11.27 -2.23
C ALA A 100 -9.49 10.12 -3.25
N ILE A 101 -10.54 9.29 -3.28
CA ILE A 101 -10.71 8.21 -4.28
C ILE A 101 -10.78 8.77 -5.70
N ASN A 102 -11.63 9.78 -5.92
CA ASN A 102 -11.76 10.40 -7.24
C ASN A 102 -10.48 11.11 -7.67
N CYS A 103 -9.78 11.74 -6.74
CA CYS A 103 -8.50 12.39 -6.98
C CYS A 103 -7.42 11.37 -7.34
N SER A 104 -7.31 10.27 -6.59
CA SER A 104 -6.31 9.23 -6.85
C SER A 104 -6.48 8.61 -8.24
N ALA A 105 -7.72 8.30 -8.65
CA ALA A 105 -7.98 7.75 -9.99
C ALA A 105 -7.54 8.73 -11.11
N LYS A 106 -7.86 10.02 -10.95
CA LYS A 106 -7.48 11.06 -11.93
C LYS A 106 -5.98 11.33 -11.96
N LEU A 107 -5.34 11.42 -10.80
CA LEU A 107 -3.90 11.68 -10.71
C LEU A 107 -3.09 10.48 -11.18
N ALA A 108 -3.50 9.27 -10.81
CA ALA A 108 -2.84 8.05 -11.28
C ALA A 108 -2.91 7.94 -12.82
N ASP A 109 -4.08 8.21 -13.41
CA ASP A 109 -4.23 8.19 -14.86
C ASP A 109 -3.30 9.21 -15.56
N ARG A 110 -3.19 10.40 -14.98
CA ARG A 110 -2.41 11.51 -15.58
C ARG A 110 -0.90 11.37 -15.42
N TYR A 111 -0.43 10.84 -14.28
CA TYR A 111 0.98 10.91 -13.90
C TYR A 111 1.69 9.56 -13.85
N ILE A 112 0.96 8.44 -13.75
CA ILE A 112 1.54 7.11 -13.69
C ILE A 112 1.30 6.39 -15.01
N SER A 113 2.38 6.18 -15.77
CA SER A 113 2.32 5.59 -17.12
C SER A 113 2.78 4.14 -17.20
N ASP A 114 3.46 3.64 -16.20
CA ASP A 114 4.06 2.29 -16.14
C ASP A 114 3.08 1.19 -15.70
N LYS A 115 1.92 1.58 -15.18
CA LYS A 115 0.85 0.68 -14.73
C LYS A 115 -0.50 1.09 -15.30
N CYS A 116 -1.44 0.14 -15.34
CA CYS A 116 -2.82 0.37 -15.78
C CYS A 116 -3.75 0.66 -14.60
N LEU A 117 -4.89 1.31 -14.87
CA LEU A 117 -6.00 1.39 -13.93
C LEU A 117 -6.66 0.00 -13.78
N PRO A 118 -7.19 -0.38 -12.61
CA PRO A 118 -7.26 0.42 -11.38
C PRO A 118 -6.00 0.36 -10.51
N ASP A 119 -5.04 -0.53 -10.78
CA ASP A 119 -3.90 -0.85 -9.90
C ASP A 119 -3.08 0.38 -9.52
N LYS A 120 -2.73 1.23 -10.50
CA LYS A 120 -1.97 2.47 -10.22
C LYS A 120 -2.69 3.44 -9.26
N ALA A 121 -4.02 3.44 -9.26
CA ALA A 121 -4.80 4.28 -8.36
C ALA A 121 -4.95 3.63 -6.97
N ILE A 122 -4.98 2.30 -6.90
CA ILE A 122 -4.93 1.54 -5.66
C ILE A 122 -3.59 1.77 -4.96
N ASP A 123 -2.48 1.61 -5.69
CA ASP A 123 -1.14 1.85 -5.15
C ASP A 123 -0.99 3.27 -4.61
N LEU A 124 -1.53 4.27 -5.32
CA LEU A 124 -1.47 5.66 -4.88
C LEU A 124 -2.22 5.90 -3.57
N ILE A 125 -3.39 5.28 -3.39
CA ILE A 125 -4.15 5.36 -2.12
C ILE A 125 -3.40 4.62 -1.01
N ASP A 126 -2.87 3.44 -1.29
CA ASP A 126 -2.15 2.63 -0.31
C ASP A 126 -0.93 3.37 0.23
N GLU A 127 -0.12 3.94 -0.67
CA GLU A 127 1.07 4.72 -0.32
C GLU A 127 0.71 5.99 0.47
N ALA A 128 -0.30 6.75 0.01
CA ALA A 128 -0.75 7.94 0.72
C ALA A 128 -1.30 7.61 2.13
N ALA A 129 -2.02 6.50 2.26
CA ALA A 129 -2.54 6.02 3.53
C ALA A 129 -1.41 5.59 4.49
N ALA A 130 -0.42 4.86 3.97
CA ALA A 130 0.76 4.45 4.73
C ALA A 130 1.56 5.67 5.21
N GLN A 131 1.77 6.67 4.34
CA GLN A 131 2.48 7.89 4.69
C GLN A 131 1.75 8.68 5.78
N LEU A 132 0.44 8.88 5.66
CA LEU A 132 -0.35 9.55 6.70
C LEU A 132 -0.28 8.83 8.05
N LYS A 133 -0.32 7.51 8.05
CA LYS A 133 -0.16 6.71 9.28
C LYS A 133 1.22 6.91 9.92
N ILE A 134 2.27 6.97 9.11
CA ILE A 134 3.62 7.23 9.60
C ILE A 134 3.69 8.66 10.17
N GLU A 135 3.22 9.66 9.43
CA GLU A 135 3.24 11.07 9.83
C GLU A 135 2.46 11.31 11.13
N SER A 136 1.30 10.67 11.31
CA SER A 136 0.50 10.77 12.54
C SER A 136 1.18 10.18 13.77
N ASN A 137 2.13 9.26 13.60
CA ASN A 137 2.88 8.65 14.68
C ASN A 137 4.24 9.34 14.95
N ILE A 138 4.71 10.20 14.05
CA ILE A 138 5.96 10.93 14.24
C ILE A 138 5.72 12.15 15.13
N LYS A 139 6.52 12.28 16.19
CA LYS A 139 6.52 13.48 17.02
C LYS A 139 6.82 14.73 16.16
N PRO A 140 6.04 15.81 16.30
CA PRO A 140 6.32 17.08 15.61
C PRO A 140 7.75 17.55 15.87
N LYS A 141 8.39 18.11 14.85
CA LYS A 141 9.77 18.60 14.92
C LYS A 141 9.97 19.59 16.07
N ILE A 142 8.96 20.41 16.35
CA ILE A 142 8.98 21.40 17.45
C ILE A 142 9.15 20.72 18.81
N ILE A 143 8.53 19.56 19.04
CA ILE A 143 8.67 18.78 20.28
C ILE A 143 10.09 18.20 20.38
N ILE A 144 10.59 17.64 19.27
CA ILE A 144 11.97 17.08 19.22
C ILE A 144 13.03 18.16 19.45
N ASP A 145 12.84 19.35 18.89
CA ASP A 145 13.77 20.46 19.06
C ASP A 145 13.76 20.99 20.52
N GLU A 146 12.60 21.02 21.20
CA GLU A 146 12.51 21.39 22.60
C GLU A 146 13.11 20.32 23.53
N GLU A 147 12.93 19.02 23.22
CA GLU A 147 13.62 17.93 23.92
C GLU A 147 15.15 18.11 23.85
N LYS A 148 15.70 18.38 22.66
CA LYS A 148 17.15 18.66 22.49
C LYS A 148 17.63 19.91 23.23
N ASN A 149 16.76 20.96 23.30
CA ASN A 149 17.08 22.17 24.05
C ASN A 149 17.20 21.87 25.56
N ILE A 150 16.31 21.03 26.10
CA ILE A 150 16.37 20.59 27.50
C ILE A 150 17.63 19.78 27.74
N ASP A 151 17.97 18.83 26.88
CA ASP A 151 19.21 18.03 26.99
C ASP A 151 20.48 18.90 26.97
N ALA A 152 20.47 19.94 26.12
CA ALA A 152 21.58 20.90 26.08
C ALA A 152 21.71 21.72 27.38
N ILE A 153 20.58 22.12 27.98
CA ILE A 153 20.56 22.82 29.27
C ILE A 153 21.04 21.88 30.39
N GLU A 154 20.62 20.62 30.39
CA GLU A 154 21.08 19.62 31.36
C GLU A 154 22.59 19.37 31.26
N THR A 155 23.09 19.30 30.04
CA THR A 155 24.54 19.12 29.80
C THR A 155 25.35 20.31 30.35
N LYS A 156 24.83 21.54 30.16
CA LYS A 156 25.44 22.74 30.74
C LYS A 156 25.37 22.73 32.24
N LEU A 157 24.25 22.34 32.84
CA LEU A 157 24.11 22.24 34.30
C LEU A 157 25.06 21.24 34.94
N LYS A 158 25.37 20.13 34.25
CA LYS A 158 26.37 19.14 34.71
C LYS A 158 27.81 19.65 34.67
N ASN A 159 28.10 20.60 33.78
CA ASN A 159 29.44 21.13 33.56
C ASN A 159 29.74 22.41 34.36
N ILE A 160 28.72 23.03 34.99
CA ILE A 160 28.90 24.22 35.82
C ILE A 160 29.39 23.79 37.23
N PHE A 161 30.61 24.21 37.58
CA PHE A 161 31.15 24.06 38.93
C PHE A 161 30.30 24.84 39.95
N LEU A 162 30.23 24.32 41.19
CA LEU A 162 29.37 24.79 42.28
C LEU A 162 29.54 26.27 42.67
N GLU A 163 30.56 26.96 42.18
CA GLU A 163 30.88 28.36 42.52
C GLU A 163 30.06 29.43 41.81
N ASN A 164 29.30 29.05 40.74
CA ASN A 164 28.49 30.02 39.96
C ASN A 164 26.98 29.85 40.22
N SER A 165 26.56 30.17 41.45
CA SER A 165 25.16 29.95 41.91
C SER A 165 24.12 30.68 41.08
N GLU A 166 24.41 31.89 40.64
CA GLU A 166 23.45 32.74 39.89
C GLU A 166 23.21 32.24 38.45
N GLU A 167 24.26 31.79 37.83
CA GLU A 167 24.13 31.21 36.43
C GLU A 167 23.41 29.87 36.46
N ARG A 168 23.63 29.07 37.49
CA ARG A 168 22.96 27.81 37.72
C ARG A 168 21.46 27.99 37.97
N GLU A 169 21.09 29.01 38.76
CA GLU A 169 19.68 29.34 39.04
C GLU A 169 18.93 29.75 37.79
N LYS A 170 19.52 30.64 36.98
CA LYS A 170 18.96 31.04 35.67
C LYS A 170 18.78 29.85 34.71
N LEU A 171 19.70 28.87 34.70
CA LEU A 171 19.56 27.69 33.88
C LEU A 171 18.50 26.72 34.41
N LEU A 172 18.29 26.64 35.70
CA LEU A 172 17.22 25.87 36.32
C LEU A 172 15.86 26.42 35.97
N GLU A 173 15.67 27.73 36.12
CA GLU A 173 14.43 28.42 35.71
C GLU A 173 14.12 28.22 34.22
N ARG A 174 15.15 28.33 33.38
CA ARG A 174 14.99 28.10 31.94
C ARG A 174 14.65 26.64 31.64
N LYS A 175 15.21 25.69 32.35
CA LYS A 175 14.88 24.26 32.23
C LYS A 175 13.42 24.00 32.61
N GLU A 176 12.96 24.55 33.76
CA GLU A 176 11.58 24.40 34.22
C GLU A 176 10.58 24.98 33.21
N PHE A 177 10.88 26.15 32.66
CA PHE A 177 10.06 26.78 31.63
C PHE A 177 9.99 25.91 30.37
N SER A 178 11.14 25.37 29.88
CA SER A 178 11.17 24.47 28.72
C SER A 178 10.44 23.16 28.97
N ILE A 179 10.55 22.56 30.15
CA ILE A 179 9.80 21.36 30.54
C ILE A 179 8.27 21.64 30.53
N LYS A 180 7.83 22.75 31.10
CA LYS A 180 6.42 23.13 31.12
C LYS A 180 5.87 23.34 29.71
N LYS A 181 6.64 23.96 28.84
CA LYS A 181 6.32 24.16 27.43
C LYS A 181 6.25 22.83 26.69
N LEU A 182 7.24 21.94 26.88
CA LEU A 182 7.28 20.61 26.30
C LEU A 182 6.05 19.76 26.70
N ASN A 183 5.68 19.79 27.97
CA ASN A 183 4.51 19.06 28.48
C ASN A 183 3.21 19.59 27.84
N GLY A 184 3.06 20.90 27.69
CA GLY A 184 1.92 21.50 26.99
C GLY A 184 1.83 20.99 25.54
N MET A 185 2.91 21.13 24.79
CA MET A 185 2.96 20.71 23.38
C MET A 185 2.75 19.20 23.20
N THR A 186 3.28 18.40 24.11
CA THR A 186 3.10 16.93 24.08
C THR A 186 1.65 16.54 24.39
N ASN A 187 1.00 17.22 25.34
CA ASN A 187 -0.40 16.98 25.64
C ASN A 187 -1.30 17.38 24.47
N ASP A 188 -1.05 18.52 23.84
CA ASP A 188 -1.81 18.97 22.67
C ASP A 188 -1.68 17.96 21.52
N TRP A 189 -0.46 17.51 21.22
CA TRP A 189 -0.21 16.49 20.19
C TRP A 189 -0.90 15.16 20.52
N ASN A 190 -0.84 14.69 21.76
CA ASN A 190 -1.53 13.45 22.17
C ASN A 190 -3.06 13.58 22.05
N ASN A 191 -3.61 14.75 22.44
CA ASN A 191 -5.04 15.02 22.30
C ASN A 191 -5.50 15.06 20.84
N GLU A 192 -4.70 15.63 19.95
CA GLU A 192 -4.96 15.63 18.51
C GLU A 192 -4.90 14.22 17.94
N ARG A 193 -3.91 13.43 18.35
CA ARG A 193 -3.78 12.02 17.94
C ARG A 193 -4.96 11.16 18.39
N GLU A 194 -5.38 11.30 19.66
CA GLU A 194 -6.55 10.59 20.18
C GLU A 194 -7.83 10.98 19.45
N LYS A 195 -8.01 12.25 19.11
CA LYS A 195 -9.15 12.70 18.29
C LYS A 195 -9.11 12.11 16.89
N MET A 196 -7.94 12.00 16.27
CA MET A 196 -7.80 11.34 14.98
C MET A 196 -8.13 9.83 15.07
N GLU A 197 -7.65 9.14 16.09
CA GLU A 197 -7.97 7.72 16.32
C GLU A 197 -9.49 7.51 16.56
N GLN A 198 -10.16 8.39 17.27
CA GLN A 198 -11.62 8.33 17.49
C GLN A 198 -12.45 8.60 16.22
N LEU A 199 -11.93 9.36 15.26
CA LEU A 199 -12.58 9.62 13.98
C LEU A 199 -12.40 8.45 12.97
N THR A 200 -11.55 7.48 13.31
CA THR A 200 -11.16 6.38 12.44
C THR A 200 -12.05 5.13 12.63
N PHE A 201 -12.90 5.09 13.68
CA PHE A 201 -13.85 4.00 13.96
C PHE A 201 -15.30 4.34 13.66
#